data_e1543e97f986c6db80c21037ae41fac4
#
_entry.id   e1543e97f986c6db80c21037ae41fac4
#
_cell.length_a   1.000
_cell.length_b   1.000
_cell.length_c   1.000
_cell.angle_alpha   90.00
_cell.angle_beta   90.00
_cell.angle_gamma   90.00
#
_symmetry.space_group_name_H-M   'P 1'
#
loop_
_entity.id
_entity.type
_entity.pdbx_description
1 polymer ?
#
loop_
_entity_poly.entity_id
_entity_poly.type
_entity_poly.pdbx_seq_one_letter_code
_entity_poly.pdbx_strand_id
1 'polypeptide(L)'
;MKLVLFGSSLVSAYWNGAATYYRGICKAMFERGHQIVFVEPDLYERQQHRDLVQDPPYAQVRVCQGWDELSVELDRAEGADLVAKCSGVGGWDQELAEAVLDLQSLDTRVAFWDVDAPQTLAAAFAEPPDTPRTFRQLIPRYDMILLYGGGPPVQSAYEIGRAHV
;
A
#
# COMPACT_ATOMS: atom_id res chain seq x y z
N MET A 1 0.06 -12.48 -13.25
CA MET A 1 0.95 -11.57 -12.48
C MET A 1 0.85 -11.92 -11.00
N LYS A 2 1.96 -11.81 -10.26
CA LYS A 2 1.98 -11.86 -8.80
C LYS A 2 1.96 -10.42 -8.26
N LEU A 3 0.95 -10.09 -7.49
CA LEU A 3 0.79 -8.79 -6.83
C LEU A 3 0.99 -8.96 -5.33
N VAL A 4 1.83 -8.12 -4.72
CA VAL A 4 2.03 -8.07 -3.27
C VAL A 4 1.60 -6.69 -2.78
N LEU A 5 0.63 -6.67 -1.87
CA LEU A 5 0.00 -5.46 -1.36
C LEU A 5 0.27 -5.33 0.14
N PHE A 6 0.93 -4.26 0.56
CA PHE A 6 1.12 -3.92 1.97
C PHE A 6 0.04 -2.92 2.38
N GLY A 7 -0.94 -3.38 3.12
CA GLY A 7 -2.14 -2.60 3.44
C GLY A 7 -2.59 -2.70 4.89
N SER A 8 -3.67 -1.99 5.21
CA SER A 8 -4.18 -1.89 6.58
C SER A 8 -4.79 -3.19 7.11
N SER A 9 -5.72 -3.77 6.41
CA SER A 9 -6.25 -5.15 6.60
C SER A 9 -7.22 -5.50 5.49
N LEU A 10 -7.15 -6.74 5.02
CA LEU A 10 -8.11 -7.34 4.11
C LEU A 10 -9.22 -8.08 4.87
N VAL A 11 -8.89 -8.64 6.04
CA VAL A 11 -9.79 -9.53 6.79
C VAL A 11 -10.63 -8.82 7.84
N SER A 12 -10.29 -7.57 8.16
CA SER A 12 -11.02 -6.76 9.14
C SER A 12 -11.40 -5.40 8.61
N ALA A 13 -12.69 -5.07 8.68
CA ALA A 13 -13.20 -3.72 8.43
C ALA A 13 -13.21 -2.84 9.71
N TYR A 14 -12.76 -3.39 10.84
CA TYR A 14 -12.70 -2.65 12.09
C TYR A 14 -11.66 -1.52 12.02
N TRP A 15 -12.12 -0.28 12.21
CA TRP A 15 -11.32 0.94 12.01
C TRP A 15 -10.57 0.94 10.65
N ASN A 16 -11.24 0.40 9.60
CA ASN A 16 -10.64 0.22 8.29
C ASN A 16 -11.69 0.37 7.17
N GLY A 17 -11.98 1.59 6.81
CA GLY A 17 -12.93 1.89 5.73
C GLY A 17 -12.51 1.37 4.35
N ALA A 18 -11.23 1.13 4.14
CA ALA A 18 -10.69 0.65 2.86
C ALA A 18 -10.87 -0.87 2.64
N ALA A 19 -11.18 -1.66 3.69
CA ALA A 19 -11.24 -3.13 3.60
C ALA A 19 -12.16 -3.61 2.47
N THR A 20 -13.37 -3.06 2.38
CA THR A 20 -14.34 -3.45 1.34
C THR A 20 -13.84 -3.14 -0.07
N TYR A 21 -13.16 -2.01 -0.23
CA TYR A 21 -12.56 -1.62 -1.51
C TYR A 21 -11.42 -2.58 -1.90
N TYR A 22 -10.48 -2.87 -0.99
CA TYR A 22 -9.41 -3.83 -1.24
C TYR A 22 -9.95 -5.21 -1.59
N ARG A 23 -10.97 -5.69 -0.89
CA ARG A 23 -11.63 -6.98 -1.18
C ARG A 23 -12.18 -7.03 -2.59
N GLY A 24 -12.88 -5.97 -3.01
CA GLY A 24 -13.45 -5.88 -4.35
C GLY A 24 -12.37 -5.94 -5.44
N ILE A 25 -11.31 -5.16 -5.29
CA ILE A 25 -10.21 -5.12 -6.25
C ILE A 25 -9.41 -6.43 -6.26
N CYS A 26 -9.03 -6.95 -5.10
CA CYS A 26 -8.29 -8.22 -5.00
C CYS A 26 -9.06 -9.37 -5.65
N LYS A 27 -10.38 -9.46 -5.38
CA LYS A 27 -11.25 -10.45 -6.01
C LYS A 27 -11.29 -10.30 -7.53
N ALA A 28 -11.50 -9.09 -8.02
CA ALA A 28 -11.57 -8.81 -9.46
C ALA A 28 -10.24 -9.11 -10.18
N MET A 29 -9.10 -8.88 -9.53
CA MET A 29 -7.78 -9.22 -10.07
C MET A 29 -7.55 -10.74 -10.06
N PHE A 30 -7.94 -11.42 -8.98
CA PHE A 30 -7.87 -12.88 -8.89
C PHE A 30 -8.70 -13.56 -9.98
N GLU A 31 -9.93 -13.11 -10.22
CA GLU A 31 -10.81 -13.62 -11.27
C GLU A 31 -10.22 -13.43 -12.69
N ARG A 32 -9.25 -12.52 -12.85
CA ARG A 32 -8.46 -12.32 -14.07
C ARG A 32 -7.19 -13.15 -14.13
N GLY A 33 -6.99 -14.07 -13.18
CA GLY A 33 -5.86 -15.00 -13.15
C GLY A 33 -4.60 -14.43 -12.50
N HIS A 34 -4.71 -13.35 -11.71
CA HIS A 34 -3.59 -12.83 -10.94
C HIS A 34 -3.50 -13.51 -9.57
N GLN A 35 -2.28 -13.62 -9.06
CA GLN A 35 -2.01 -14.09 -7.70
C GLN A 35 -1.89 -12.88 -6.78
N ILE A 36 -2.63 -12.87 -5.68
CA ILE A 36 -2.66 -11.77 -4.73
C ILE A 36 -2.09 -12.24 -3.39
N VAL A 37 -1.09 -11.53 -2.91
CA VAL A 37 -0.62 -11.62 -1.52
C VAL A 37 -0.94 -10.28 -0.85
N PHE A 38 -1.67 -10.31 0.26
CA PHE A 38 -2.00 -9.13 1.04
C PHE A 38 -1.31 -9.23 2.39
N VAL A 39 -0.36 -8.34 2.63
CA VAL A 39 0.43 -8.26 3.86
C VAL A 39 -0.17 -7.17 4.74
N GLU A 40 -0.55 -7.51 5.95
CA GLU A 40 -1.18 -6.59 6.90
C GLU A 40 -0.55 -6.69 8.29
N PRO A 41 -0.16 -5.58 8.91
CA PRO A 41 0.27 -5.59 10.30
C PRO A 41 -0.93 -5.75 11.25
N ASP A 42 -0.75 -6.53 12.32
CA ASP A 42 -1.76 -6.66 13.36
C ASP A 42 -1.76 -5.43 14.27
N LEU A 43 -2.54 -4.43 13.86
CA LEU A 43 -2.69 -3.17 14.57
C LEU A 43 -4.16 -2.92 14.90
N TYR A 44 -4.37 -2.13 15.96
CA TYR A 44 -5.71 -1.69 16.37
C TYR A 44 -6.68 -2.86 16.66
N GLU A 45 -6.17 -3.99 17.16
CA GLU A 45 -6.96 -5.20 17.45
C GLU A 45 -7.73 -5.76 16.25
N ARG A 46 -7.29 -5.45 15.02
CA ARG A 46 -8.01 -5.86 13.78
C ARG A 46 -8.16 -7.37 13.67
N GLN A 47 -7.18 -8.14 14.13
CA GLN A 47 -7.26 -9.59 14.09
C GLN A 47 -8.27 -10.16 15.09
N GLN A 48 -8.54 -9.45 16.20
CA GLN A 48 -9.58 -9.80 17.15
C GLN A 48 -10.99 -9.44 16.65
N HIS A 49 -11.07 -8.45 15.75
CA HIS A 49 -12.31 -7.93 15.17
C HIS A 49 -12.44 -8.24 13.68
N ARG A 50 -12.06 -9.46 13.28
CA ARG A 50 -12.23 -9.92 11.90
C ARG A 50 -13.71 -10.08 11.58
N ASP A 51 -14.16 -9.48 10.48
CA ASP A 51 -15.46 -9.75 9.88
C ASP A 51 -15.37 -10.87 8.81
N LEU A 52 -14.18 -11.16 8.29
CA LEU A 52 -13.90 -12.39 7.56
C LEU A 52 -13.24 -13.41 8.49
N VAL A 53 -14.00 -14.41 8.92
CA VAL A 53 -13.52 -15.45 9.84
C VAL A 53 -12.41 -16.29 9.20
N GLN A 54 -12.52 -16.54 7.91
CA GLN A 54 -11.51 -17.26 7.10
C GLN A 54 -10.89 -16.32 6.08
N ASP A 55 -9.66 -16.60 5.72
CA ASP A 55 -9.00 -15.86 4.66
C ASP A 55 -9.74 -16.04 3.33
N PRO A 56 -9.90 -14.99 2.55
CA PRO A 56 -10.65 -15.06 1.31
C PRO A 56 -9.89 -15.89 0.27
N PRO A 57 -10.58 -16.72 -0.53
CA PRO A 57 -9.91 -17.61 -1.48
C PRO A 57 -9.21 -16.88 -2.64
N TYR A 58 -9.45 -15.58 -2.77
CA TYR A 58 -8.87 -14.74 -3.83
C TYR A 58 -7.59 -14.02 -3.42
N ALA A 59 -7.13 -14.17 -2.17
CA ALA A 59 -5.89 -13.57 -1.71
C ALA A 59 -5.24 -14.40 -0.62
N GLN A 60 -3.93 -14.56 -0.66
CA GLN A 60 -3.15 -15.07 0.46
C GLN A 60 -2.94 -13.92 1.45
N VAL A 61 -3.51 -14.00 2.64
CA VAL A 61 -3.34 -12.99 3.68
C VAL A 61 -2.15 -13.37 4.57
N ARG A 62 -1.29 -12.41 4.85
CA ARG A 62 -0.13 -12.55 5.74
C ARG A 62 -0.19 -11.48 6.80
N VAL A 63 -0.41 -11.90 8.05
CA VAL A 63 -0.51 -11.01 9.20
C VAL A 63 0.86 -10.92 9.86
N CYS A 64 1.35 -9.71 10.10
CA CYS A 64 2.65 -9.44 10.70
C CYS A 64 2.48 -8.77 12.06
N GLN A 65 3.18 -9.28 13.09
CA GLN A 65 3.12 -8.74 14.45
C GLN A 65 4.07 -7.53 14.66
N GLY A 66 5.06 -7.35 13.79
CA GLY A 66 6.04 -6.29 13.92
C GLY A 66 6.87 -6.09 12.66
N TRP A 67 7.82 -5.15 12.77
CA TRP A 67 8.70 -4.80 11.65
C TRP A 67 9.54 -5.98 11.15
N ASP A 68 10.02 -6.83 12.05
CA ASP A 68 10.85 -7.99 11.67
C ASP A 68 10.09 -8.94 10.74
N GLU A 69 8.81 -9.18 11.02
CA GLU A 69 7.98 -10.01 10.15
C GLU A 69 7.61 -9.29 8.84
N LEU A 70 7.36 -7.97 8.89
CA LEU A 70 7.15 -7.16 7.69
C LEU A 70 8.39 -7.17 6.79
N SER A 71 9.59 -7.11 7.36
CA SER A 71 10.85 -7.19 6.63
C SER A 71 11.00 -8.53 5.90
N VAL A 72 10.63 -9.63 6.53
CA VAL A 72 10.59 -10.94 5.87
C VAL A 72 9.61 -10.98 4.70
N GLU A 73 8.46 -10.32 4.83
CA GLU A 73 7.49 -10.26 3.73
C GLU A 73 7.95 -9.32 2.60
N LEU A 74 8.73 -8.27 2.90
CA LEU A 74 9.41 -7.47 1.88
C LEU A 74 10.39 -8.33 1.07
N ASP A 75 11.24 -9.12 1.73
CA ASP A 75 12.15 -10.05 1.04
C ASP A 75 11.39 -11.06 0.16
N ARG A 76 10.25 -11.57 0.64
CA ARG A 76 9.39 -12.50 -0.12
C ARG A 76 8.65 -11.84 -1.28
N ALA A 77 8.57 -10.52 -1.29
CA ALA A 77 7.97 -9.75 -2.38
C ALA A 77 8.92 -9.58 -3.57
N GLU A 78 10.21 -9.88 -3.41
CA GLU A 78 11.14 -9.90 -4.53
C GLU A 78 10.63 -10.76 -5.69
N GLY A 79 10.79 -10.28 -6.90
CA GLY A 79 10.32 -10.95 -8.12
C GLY A 79 8.79 -10.95 -8.30
N ALA A 80 8.03 -10.17 -7.51
CA ALA A 80 6.65 -9.89 -7.83
C ALA A 80 6.55 -8.95 -9.04
N ASP A 81 5.52 -9.10 -9.85
CA ASP A 81 5.28 -8.19 -10.99
C ASP A 81 4.88 -6.78 -10.52
N LEU A 82 4.14 -6.70 -9.41
CA LEU A 82 3.72 -5.45 -8.79
C LEU A 82 3.80 -5.56 -7.27
N VAL A 83 4.48 -4.61 -6.65
CA VAL A 83 4.42 -4.38 -5.21
C VAL A 83 3.71 -3.04 -4.97
N ALA A 84 2.69 -3.03 -4.12
CA ALA A 84 2.00 -1.79 -3.78
C ALA A 84 1.99 -1.57 -2.26
N LYS A 85 2.45 -0.38 -1.84
CA LYS A 85 2.23 0.13 -0.48
C LYS A 85 0.94 0.94 -0.48
N CYS A 86 -0.04 0.49 0.29
CA CYS A 86 -1.31 1.20 0.46
C CYS A 86 -1.18 2.32 1.51
N SER A 87 -1.92 3.42 1.35
CA SER A 87 -1.99 4.45 2.39
C SER A 87 -2.72 3.95 3.65
N GLY A 88 -2.44 4.55 4.80
CA GLY A 88 -3.19 4.31 6.03
C GLY A 88 -3.03 2.89 6.59
N VAL A 89 -1.85 2.29 6.49
CA VAL A 89 -1.55 1.00 7.14
C VAL A 89 -1.72 1.12 8.65
N GLY A 90 -1.29 2.25 9.21
CA GLY A 90 -1.51 2.62 10.60
C GLY A 90 -0.27 2.50 11.49
N GLY A 91 0.72 1.74 11.11
CA GLY A 91 2.03 1.65 11.71
C GLY A 91 3.07 1.33 10.66
N TRP A 92 4.30 1.78 10.89
CA TRP A 92 5.42 1.65 9.95
C TRP A 92 5.12 2.22 8.55
N ASP A 93 4.21 3.21 8.47
CA ASP A 93 3.77 3.79 7.19
C ASP A 93 4.93 4.41 6.41
N GLN A 94 5.82 5.11 7.11
CA GLN A 94 6.99 5.74 6.50
C GLN A 94 8.04 4.70 6.12
N GLU A 95 8.36 3.79 7.04
CA GLU A 95 9.34 2.72 6.83
C GLU A 95 8.94 1.82 5.66
N LEU A 96 7.67 1.43 5.57
CA LEU A 96 7.14 0.67 4.45
C LEU A 96 7.18 1.46 3.15
N ALA A 97 6.86 2.77 3.19
CA ALA A 97 6.90 3.61 2.00
C ALA A 97 8.32 3.74 1.42
N GLU A 98 9.33 3.71 2.25
CA GLU A 98 10.74 3.69 1.83
C GLU A 98 11.16 2.28 1.37
N ALA A 99 10.89 1.25 2.18
CA ALA A 99 11.40 -0.10 1.95
C ALA A 99 10.85 -0.76 0.68
N VAL A 100 9.59 -0.53 0.33
CA VAL A 100 9.03 -1.08 -0.91
C VAL A 100 9.73 -0.55 -2.17
N LEU A 101 10.32 0.64 -2.12
CA LEU A 101 11.04 1.23 -3.26
C LEU A 101 12.34 0.49 -3.58
N ASP A 102 12.93 -0.21 -2.61
CA ASP A 102 14.13 -1.01 -2.82
C ASP A 102 13.83 -2.30 -3.62
N LEU A 103 12.56 -2.65 -3.78
CA LEU A 103 12.10 -3.79 -4.60
C LEU A 103 11.96 -3.46 -6.10
N GLN A 104 12.13 -2.18 -6.49
CA GLN A 104 12.06 -1.80 -7.89
C GLN A 104 13.12 -2.49 -8.73
N SER A 105 12.70 -3.03 -9.87
CA SER A 105 13.59 -3.66 -10.84
C SER A 105 13.03 -3.55 -12.25
N LEU A 106 13.70 -4.15 -13.23
CA LEU A 106 13.16 -4.23 -14.60
C LEU A 106 11.87 -5.04 -14.66
N ASP A 107 11.71 -6.02 -13.78
CA ASP A 107 10.60 -6.96 -13.76
C ASP A 107 9.54 -6.63 -12.66
N THR A 108 9.91 -5.83 -11.66
CA THR A 108 9.04 -5.45 -10.54
C THR A 108 8.68 -3.97 -10.59
N ARG A 109 7.40 -3.66 -10.71
CA ARG A 109 6.88 -2.30 -10.56
C ARG A 109 6.48 -2.03 -9.11
N VAL A 110 6.76 -0.82 -8.63
CA VAL A 110 6.37 -0.41 -7.28
C VAL A 110 5.37 0.75 -7.34
N ALA A 111 4.23 0.55 -6.68
CA ALA A 111 3.15 1.52 -6.63
C ALA A 111 2.91 2.03 -5.21
N PHE A 112 2.49 3.28 -5.10
CA PHE A 112 1.79 3.76 -3.92
C PHE A 112 0.28 3.76 -4.20
N TRP A 113 -0.50 3.09 -3.36
CA TRP A 113 -1.95 2.99 -3.51
C TRP A 113 -2.66 3.82 -2.46
N ASP A 114 -3.10 5.00 -2.86
CA ASP A 114 -3.73 5.95 -1.96
C ASP A 114 -5.25 5.80 -1.94
N VAL A 115 -5.76 5.48 -0.77
CA VAL A 115 -7.20 5.37 -0.51
C VAL A 115 -7.77 6.57 0.26
N ASP A 116 -6.91 7.49 0.72
CA ASP A 116 -7.28 8.73 1.41
C ASP A 116 -6.35 9.88 1.03
N ALA A 117 -6.39 10.27 -0.24
CA ALA A 117 -5.50 11.28 -0.79
C ALA A 117 -5.53 12.64 -0.06
N PRO A 118 -6.66 13.16 0.43
CA PRO A 118 -6.65 14.39 1.20
C PRO A 118 -5.79 14.30 2.47
N GLN A 119 -5.90 13.21 3.22
CA GLN A 119 -5.11 12.97 4.42
C GLN A 119 -3.63 12.75 4.10
N THR A 120 -3.35 11.93 3.10
CA THR A 120 -1.99 11.62 2.65
C THR A 120 -1.27 12.89 2.18
N LEU A 121 -1.91 13.69 1.33
CA LEU A 121 -1.33 14.93 0.82
C LEU A 121 -1.17 15.98 1.92
N ALA A 122 -2.16 16.13 2.81
CA ALA A 122 -2.03 17.04 3.94
C ALA A 122 -0.82 16.70 4.81
N ALA A 123 -0.61 15.41 5.12
CA ALA A 123 0.57 14.97 5.86
C ALA A 123 1.87 15.17 5.07
N ALA A 124 1.89 14.82 3.78
CA ALA A 124 3.08 14.95 2.92
C ALA A 124 3.55 16.40 2.76
N PHE A 125 2.64 17.37 2.80
CA PHE A 125 2.95 18.80 2.62
C PHE A 125 2.94 19.59 3.93
N ALA A 126 2.71 18.98 5.08
CA ALA A 126 2.78 19.63 6.39
C ALA A 126 4.23 20.00 6.78
N GLU A 127 5.18 19.16 6.37
CA GLU A 127 6.59 19.36 6.66
C GLU A 127 7.26 20.33 5.64
N PRO A 128 8.27 21.10 6.07
CA PRO A 128 9.06 21.92 5.14
C PRO A 128 9.62 21.07 3.99
N PRO A 129 9.74 21.64 2.76
CA PRO A 129 10.21 20.91 1.59
C PRO A 129 11.58 20.24 1.73
N ASP A 130 12.44 20.85 2.55
CA ASP A 130 13.81 20.38 2.78
C ASP A 130 13.94 19.38 3.95
N THR A 131 12.82 19.01 4.59
CA THR A 131 12.83 18.00 5.66
C THR A 131 13.20 16.65 5.05
N PRO A 132 14.29 15.99 5.52
CA PRO A 132 14.72 14.72 4.96
C PRO A 132 13.69 13.60 5.21
N ARG A 133 13.62 12.65 4.28
CA ARG A 133 12.81 11.44 4.41
C ARG A 133 11.29 11.68 4.61
N THR A 134 10.75 12.73 4.01
CA THR A 134 9.30 12.92 3.99
C THR A 134 8.67 12.10 2.87
N PHE A 135 7.40 11.71 3.05
CA PHE A 135 6.66 11.02 1.99
C PHE A 135 6.62 11.82 0.68
N ARG A 136 6.60 13.16 0.76
CA ARG A 136 6.70 14.06 -0.40
C ARG A 136 7.91 13.75 -1.29
N GLN A 137 9.06 13.40 -0.68
CA GLN A 137 10.28 13.07 -1.42
C GLN A 137 10.25 11.66 -2.02
N LEU A 138 9.39 10.78 -1.51
CA LEU A 138 9.22 9.42 -2.03
C LEU A 138 8.27 9.37 -3.23
N ILE A 139 7.28 10.28 -3.31
CA ILE A 139 6.26 10.30 -4.37
C ILE A 139 6.86 10.14 -5.78
N PRO A 140 7.88 10.94 -6.20
CA PRO A 140 8.42 10.82 -7.55
C PRO A 140 9.21 9.53 -7.81
N ARG A 141 9.55 8.77 -6.77
CA ARG A 141 10.31 7.52 -6.89
C ARG A 141 9.43 6.32 -7.24
N TYR A 142 8.12 6.38 -6.99
CA TYR A 142 7.20 5.31 -7.34
C TYR A 142 6.99 5.24 -8.86
N ASP A 143 6.90 4.03 -9.41
CA ASP A 143 6.55 3.83 -10.84
C ASP A 143 5.14 4.35 -11.14
N MET A 144 4.22 4.25 -10.17
CA MET A 144 2.85 4.71 -10.31
C MET A 144 2.20 5.07 -8.97
N ILE A 145 1.24 5.98 -9.03
CA ILE A 145 0.34 6.29 -7.92
C ILE A 145 -1.07 5.82 -8.32
N LEU A 146 -1.64 4.93 -7.53
CA LEU A 146 -3.01 4.44 -7.71
C LEU A 146 -3.93 5.22 -6.77
N LEU A 147 -4.96 5.86 -7.31
CA LEU A 147 -5.84 6.74 -6.53
C LEU A 147 -7.23 6.14 -6.40
N TYR A 148 -7.78 6.18 -5.19
CA TYR A 148 -9.19 5.98 -4.91
C TYR A 148 -9.89 7.34 -4.89
N GLY A 149 -10.38 7.78 -6.05
CA GLY A 149 -11.06 9.07 -6.17
C GLY A 149 -10.13 10.28 -6.18
N GLY A 150 -10.70 11.46 -6.08
CA GLY A 150 -9.98 12.73 -5.92
C GLY A 150 -10.00 13.67 -7.11
N GLY A 151 -10.06 13.18 -8.33
CA GLY A 151 -10.12 14.01 -9.56
C GLY A 151 -8.91 14.92 -9.81
N PRO A 152 -9.03 15.92 -10.71
CA PRO A 152 -7.89 16.72 -11.18
C PRO A 152 -7.06 17.40 -10.09
N PRO A 153 -7.62 17.94 -9.00
CA PRO A 153 -6.81 18.58 -7.95
C PRO A 153 -5.84 17.61 -7.25
N VAL A 154 -6.29 16.38 -6.99
CA VAL A 154 -5.45 15.35 -6.36
C VAL A 154 -4.38 14.86 -7.35
N GLN A 155 -4.77 14.64 -8.60
CA GLN A 155 -3.85 14.31 -9.67
C GLN A 155 -2.70 15.32 -9.77
N SER A 156 -3.05 16.61 -9.89
CA SER A 156 -2.05 17.68 -9.98
C SER A 156 -1.13 17.75 -8.76
N ALA A 157 -1.66 17.48 -7.56
CA ALA A 157 -0.85 17.46 -6.35
C ALA A 157 0.21 16.34 -6.36
N TYR A 158 -0.10 15.19 -6.94
CA TYR A 158 0.87 14.10 -7.12
C TYR A 158 1.85 14.34 -8.27
N GLU A 159 1.48 15.13 -9.27
CA GLU A 159 2.35 15.50 -10.41
C GLU A 159 3.42 16.52 -10.03
N ILE A 160 3.19 17.39 -9.03
CA ILE A 160 4.15 18.42 -8.57
C ILE A 160 5.48 17.80 -8.10
N GLY A 161 5.51 16.55 -7.69
CA GLY A 161 6.74 15.84 -7.32
C GLY A 161 7.53 15.26 -8.50
N ARG A 162 6.94 15.18 -9.69
CA ARG A 162 7.60 14.66 -10.90
C ARG A 162 8.24 15.83 -11.63
N ALA A 163 9.58 15.89 -11.59
CA ALA A 163 10.29 16.72 -12.56
C ALA A 163 9.89 16.25 -13.96
N HIS A 164 9.44 17.19 -14.79
CA HIS A 164 9.19 16.93 -16.20
C HIS A 164 10.49 16.36 -16.80
N VAL A 165 10.48 15.11 -17.18
CA VAL A 165 11.47 14.49 -18.04
C VAL A 165 11.01 14.64 -19.48
#